data_21268eafce54c6aed1f7ded90981fd65
#
_entry.id   21268eafce54c6aed1f7ded90981fd65
#
_cell.length_a   1.000
_cell.length_b   1.000
_cell.length_c   1.000
_cell.angle_alpha   90.00
_cell.angle_beta   90.00
_cell.angle_gamma   90.00
#
_symmetry.space_group_name_H-M   'P 1'
#
loop_
_entity.id
_entity.type
_entity.pdbx_description
1 polymer ?
#
loop_
_entity_poly.entity_id
_entity_poly.type
_entity_poly.pdbx_seq_one_letter_code
_entity_poly.pdbx_strand_id
1 'polypeptide(L)'
;MLVAGFENHQGRRLRVARVGSGPPLVLLHGYPDNLQLFCELAPRLAQRFTVIAFDWPGTGESDEWPGGTTPQHMAEHLRALLDAWGLARVSVLGLDMGGQPALVLAARHPERVERLCVMNSLVMPRRDTSWEIRLLRRYRWNERLIRWLPRLVFLRAERTSLPQGVRLPRELRADLWRAFRRPQVRRFVSRMCGGYQGSLPRLPELYSTIRCPTLVLWGERDRHFPPVHARDLHQAIPGSRLALVPGGEHWMAWQAAAAVASRFLEWA
;
A
#
# COMPACT_ATOMS: atom_id res chain seq x y z
N MET A 1 0.93 -17.58 -5.32
CA MET A 1 0.91 -16.36 -6.19
C MET A 1 -0.51 -16.12 -6.68
N LEU A 2 -0.92 -14.85 -6.80
CA LEU A 2 -2.19 -14.50 -7.44
C LEU A 2 -2.09 -14.67 -8.95
N VAL A 3 -3.16 -15.19 -9.57
CA VAL A 3 -3.29 -15.19 -11.04
C VAL A 3 -3.63 -13.76 -11.46
N ALA A 4 -2.69 -13.11 -12.14
CA ALA A 4 -2.82 -11.74 -12.58
C ALA A 4 -2.82 -11.66 -14.11
N GLY A 5 -3.72 -10.85 -14.65
CA GLY A 5 -3.80 -10.52 -16.08
C GLY A 5 -3.39 -9.07 -16.34
N PHE A 6 -3.52 -8.65 -17.59
CA PHE A 6 -3.32 -7.27 -18.02
C PHE A 6 -4.61 -6.69 -18.58
N GLU A 7 -4.95 -5.49 -18.13
CA GLU A 7 -6.04 -4.68 -18.66
C GLU A 7 -5.48 -3.47 -19.40
N ASN A 8 -6.19 -3.02 -20.43
CA ASN A 8 -5.83 -1.82 -21.17
C ASN A 8 -6.66 -0.63 -20.67
N HIS A 9 -6.01 0.41 -20.19
CA HIS A 9 -6.62 1.66 -19.79
C HIS A 9 -6.04 2.80 -20.64
N GLN A 10 -6.79 3.24 -21.65
CA GLN A 10 -6.38 4.31 -22.56
C GLN A 10 -5.01 4.06 -23.22
N GLY A 11 -4.80 2.84 -23.72
CA GLY A 11 -3.56 2.43 -24.40
C GLY A 11 -2.41 2.03 -23.46
N ARG A 12 -2.64 2.01 -22.13
CA ARG A 12 -1.63 1.61 -21.11
C ARG A 12 -2.04 0.33 -20.43
N ARG A 13 -1.09 -0.56 -20.23
CA ARG A 13 -1.31 -1.83 -19.54
C ARG A 13 -1.30 -1.64 -18.04
N LEU A 14 -2.28 -2.22 -17.37
CA LEU A 14 -2.36 -2.33 -15.92
C LEU A 14 -2.36 -3.81 -15.53
N ARG A 15 -1.46 -4.25 -14.67
CA ARG A 15 -1.48 -5.61 -14.12
C ARG A 15 -2.47 -5.68 -12.97
N VAL A 16 -3.43 -6.60 -13.07
CA VAL A 16 -4.55 -6.74 -12.13
C VAL A 16 -4.78 -8.22 -11.81
N ALA A 17 -5.10 -8.51 -10.55
CA ALA A 17 -5.62 -9.80 -10.10
C ALA A 17 -7.00 -9.60 -9.48
N ARG A 18 -7.95 -10.50 -9.82
CA ARG A 18 -9.27 -10.55 -9.21
C ARG A 18 -9.55 -11.93 -8.67
N VAL A 19 -10.09 -12.01 -7.45
CA VAL A 19 -10.41 -13.28 -6.81
C VAL A 19 -11.64 -13.13 -5.89
N GLY A 20 -12.47 -14.17 -5.83
CA GLY A 20 -13.68 -14.21 -5.02
C GLY A 20 -14.89 -13.59 -5.69
N SER A 21 -15.99 -13.54 -4.93
CA SER A 21 -17.26 -12.95 -5.31
C SER A 21 -17.87 -12.23 -4.10
N GLY A 22 -18.60 -11.14 -4.34
CA GLY A 22 -19.19 -10.32 -3.29
C GLY A 22 -18.89 -8.83 -3.47
N PRO A 23 -19.10 -8.00 -2.44
CA PRO A 23 -18.79 -6.57 -2.52
C PRO A 23 -17.34 -6.31 -2.89
N PRO A 24 -17.05 -5.26 -3.68
CA PRO A 24 -15.69 -4.98 -4.14
C PRO A 24 -14.79 -4.50 -3.00
N LEU A 25 -13.58 -5.10 -2.91
CA LEU A 25 -12.50 -4.72 -2.03
C LEU A 25 -11.22 -4.52 -2.82
N VAL A 26 -10.69 -3.30 -2.82
CA VAL A 26 -9.46 -2.96 -3.53
C VAL A 26 -8.27 -2.99 -2.57
N LEU A 27 -7.22 -3.73 -2.94
CA LEU A 27 -5.97 -3.83 -2.19
C LEU A 27 -4.88 -3.00 -2.85
N LEU A 28 -4.30 -2.09 -2.07
CA LEU A 28 -3.30 -1.12 -2.50
C LEU A 28 -1.96 -1.45 -1.87
N HIS A 29 -1.02 -1.89 -2.70
CA HIS A 29 0.31 -2.31 -2.25
C HIS A 29 1.25 -1.12 -1.97
N GLY A 30 2.37 -1.42 -1.35
CA GLY A 30 3.41 -0.49 -0.96
C GLY A 30 4.66 -0.53 -1.83
N TYR A 31 5.81 -0.38 -1.15
CA TYR A 31 7.15 -0.32 -1.72
C TYR A 31 8.12 -1.19 -0.89
N PRO A 32 9.02 -1.94 -1.50
CA PRO A 32 9.28 -2.18 -2.94
C PRO A 32 8.52 -3.40 -3.49
N ASP A 33 7.29 -3.55 -3.06
CA ASP A 33 6.43 -4.67 -3.41
C ASP A 33 5.51 -4.38 -4.62
N ASN A 34 4.59 -5.29 -4.87
CA ASN A 34 3.56 -5.21 -5.89
C ASN A 34 2.33 -6.01 -5.45
N LEU A 35 1.33 -6.17 -6.30
CA LEU A 35 0.09 -6.90 -6.00
C LEU A 35 0.32 -8.31 -5.43
N GLN A 36 1.45 -8.95 -5.73
CA GLN A 36 1.74 -10.30 -5.26
C GLN A 36 2.06 -10.39 -3.76
N LEU A 37 2.34 -9.27 -3.09
CA LEU A 37 2.46 -9.27 -1.63
C LEU A 37 1.17 -9.70 -0.93
N PHE A 38 0.03 -9.55 -1.61
CA PHE A 38 -1.29 -9.98 -1.11
C PHE A 38 -1.64 -11.44 -1.42
N CYS A 39 -0.70 -12.25 -1.95
CA CYS A 39 -1.01 -13.62 -2.40
C CYS A 39 -1.55 -14.54 -1.29
N GLU A 40 -1.20 -14.28 -0.03
CA GLU A 40 -1.72 -15.00 1.14
C GLU A 40 -2.99 -14.37 1.71
N LEU A 41 -3.11 -13.04 1.61
CA LEU A 41 -4.23 -12.31 2.18
C LEU A 41 -5.48 -12.34 1.27
N ALA A 42 -5.29 -12.09 -0.02
CA ALA A 42 -6.40 -11.95 -0.97
C ALA A 42 -7.33 -13.17 -1.03
N PRO A 43 -6.83 -14.44 -1.06
CA PRO A 43 -7.72 -15.61 -1.05
C PRO A 43 -8.55 -15.74 0.21
N ARG A 44 -8.06 -15.25 1.36
CA ARG A 44 -8.77 -15.28 2.64
C ARG A 44 -9.90 -14.25 2.66
N LEU A 45 -9.67 -13.07 2.12
CA LEU A 45 -10.68 -12.02 2.00
C LEU A 45 -11.70 -12.33 0.89
N ALA A 46 -11.31 -13.10 -0.12
CA ALA A 46 -12.14 -13.54 -1.22
C ALA A 46 -13.31 -14.46 -0.82
N GLN A 47 -13.31 -14.93 0.42
CA GLN A 47 -14.45 -15.67 1.00
C GLN A 47 -15.71 -14.78 1.16
N ARG A 48 -15.55 -13.45 1.26
CA ARG A 48 -16.66 -12.50 1.44
C ARG A 48 -16.65 -11.34 0.45
N PHE A 49 -15.57 -11.15 -0.29
CA PHE A 49 -15.37 -9.99 -1.17
C PHE A 49 -14.94 -10.41 -2.58
N THR A 50 -15.28 -9.59 -3.57
CA THR A 50 -14.53 -9.54 -4.83
C THR A 50 -13.28 -8.72 -4.58
N VAL A 51 -12.15 -9.39 -4.36
CA VAL A 51 -10.86 -8.75 -4.08
C VAL A 51 -10.18 -8.37 -5.39
N ILE A 52 -9.80 -7.11 -5.52
CA ILE A 52 -9.08 -6.55 -6.65
C ILE A 52 -7.74 -6.03 -6.15
N ALA A 53 -6.64 -6.64 -6.62
CA ALA A 53 -5.28 -6.16 -6.37
C ALA A 53 -4.65 -5.77 -7.71
N PHE A 54 -3.93 -4.66 -7.76
CA PHE A 54 -3.29 -4.19 -8.98
C PHE A 54 -1.92 -3.59 -8.68
N ASP A 55 -1.04 -3.61 -9.67
CA ASP A 55 0.20 -2.84 -9.61
C ASP A 55 -0.11 -1.38 -9.94
N TRP A 56 0.26 -0.45 -9.06
CA TRP A 56 0.07 0.97 -9.31
C TRP A 56 0.65 1.39 -10.67
N PRO A 57 0.03 2.32 -11.40
CA PRO A 57 0.65 2.91 -12.58
C PRO A 57 2.09 3.33 -12.32
N GLY A 58 3.02 2.77 -13.10
CA GLY A 58 4.47 3.01 -12.93
C GLY A 58 5.18 2.08 -11.96
N THR A 59 4.47 1.17 -11.29
CA THR A 59 5.05 0.14 -10.41
C THR A 59 4.82 -1.26 -10.96
N GLY A 60 5.39 -2.27 -10.32
CA GLY A 60 5.17 -3.66 -10.69
C GLY A 60 5.45 -3.92 -12.17
N GLU A 61 4.47 -4.47 -12.86
CA GLU A 61 4.48 -4.69 -14.31
C GLU A 61 3.48 -3.77 -15.06
N SER A 62 2.88 -2.78 -14.38
CA SER A 62 2.02 -1.76 -14.97
C SER A 62 2.81 -0.67 -15.69
N ASP A 63 2.21 -0.07 -16.70
CA ASP A 63 2.80 1.06 -17.41
C ASP A 63 2.69 2.37 -16.60
N GLU A 64 3.58 3.33 -16.87
CA GLU A 64 3.48 4.68 -16.26
C GLU A 64 2.25 5.43 -16.79
N TRP A 65 1.54 6.13 -15.90
CA TRP A 65 0.49 7.05 -16.27
C TRP A 65 0.99 8.50 -16.13
N PRO A 66 0.44 9.44 -16.90
CA PRO A 66 0.74 10.85 -16.71
C PRO A 66 0.23 11.34 -15.36
N GLY A 67 0.84 12.39 -14.85
CA GLY A 67 0.56 12.95 -13.53
C GLY A 67 1.76 12.83 -12.61
N GLY A 68 1.53 12.68 -11.33
CA GLY A 68 2.57 12.63 -10.32
C GLY A 68 2.55 11.35 -9.49
N THR A 69 3.49 11.28 -8.55
CA THR A 69 3.61 10.16 -7.60
C THR A 69 3.21 10.57 -6.18
N THR A 70 2.56 11.71 -6.01
CA THR A 70 2.04 12.12 -4.69
C THR A 70 0.80 11.33 -4.32
N PRO A 71 0.47 11.23 -3.02
CA PRO A 71 -0.76 10.56 -2.58
C PRO A 71 -2.01 11.08 -3.28
N GLN A 72 -2.05 12.37 -3.59
CA GLN A 72 -3.18 13.00 -4.29
C GLN A 72 -3.29 12.51 -5.74
N HIS A 73 -2.19 12.49 -6.51
CA HIS A 73 -2.18 11.96 -7.88
C HIS A 73 -2.52 10.46 -7.90
N MET A 74 -1.99 9.69 -6.94
CA MET A 74 -2.30 8.26 -6.84
C MET A 74 -3.78 8.02 -6.49
N ALA A 75 -4.38 8.86 -5.65
CA ALA A 75 -5.82 8.79 -5.35
C ALA A 75 -6.67 9.08 -6.60
N GLU A 76 -6.29 10.06 -7.43
CA GLU A 76 -6.97 10.32 -8.70
C GLU A 76 -6.79 9.18 -9.72
N HIS A 77 -5.62 8.56 -9.78
CA HIS A 77 -5.42 7.34 -10.58
C HIS A 77 -6.35 6.21 -10.09
N LEU A 78 -6.45 6.00 -8.77
CA LEU A 78 -7.38 5.01 -8.21
C LEU A 78 -8.83 5.34 -8.56
N ARG A 79 -9.25 6.60 -8.42
CA ARG A 79 -10.60 7.04 -8.79
C ARG A 79 -10.91 6.74 -10.27
N ALA A 80 -9.96 7.09 -11.16
CA ALA A 80 -10.11 6.80 -12.60
C ALA A 80 -10.19 5.29 -12.89
N LEU A 81 -9.45 4.46 -12.15
CA LEU A 81 -9.56 3.00 -12.26
C LEU A 81 -10.92 2.49 -11.80
N LEU A 82 -11.45 3.01 -10.68
CA LEU A 82 -12.79 2.66 -10.20
C LEU A 82 -13.86 3.00 -11.24
N ASP A 83 -13.75 4.16 -11.89
CA ASP A 83 -14.65 4.56 -12.99
C ASP A 83 -14.56 3.59 -14.17
N ALA A 84 -13.34 3.25 -14.61
CA ALA A 84 -13.10 2.32 -15.71
C ALA A 84 -13.59 0.90 -15.40
N TRP A 85 -13.58 0.49 -14.14
CA TRP A 85 -14.12 -0.81 -13.70
C TRP A 85 -15.63 -0.79 -13.43
N GLY A 86 -16.31 0.36 -13.57
CA GLY A 86 -17.73 0.50 -13.27
C GLY A 86 -18.08 0.36 -11.78
N LEU A 87 -17.10 0.62 -10.90
CA LEU A 87 -17.25 0.48 -9.45
C LEU A 87 -17.59 1.85 -8.84
N ALA A 88 -18.86 2.07 -8.53
CA ALA A 88 -19.31 3.32 -7.93
C ALA A 88 -18.74 3.51 -6.52
N ARG A 89 -18.73 2.46 -5.70
CA ARG A 89 -18.28 2.49 -4.30
C ARG A 89 -17.59 1.19 -3.92
N VAL A 90 -16.47 1.26 -3.19
CA VAL A 90 -15.64 0.10 -2.84
C VAL A 90 -15.14 0.16 -1.41
N SER A 91 -14.85 -0.99 -0.82
CA SER A 91 -13.97 -1.06 0.34
C SER A 91 -12.51 -0.96 -0.11
N VAL A 92 -11.66 -0.28 0.66
CA VAL A 92 -10.25 -0.08 0.33
C VAL A 92 -9.36 -0.53 1.49
N LEU A 93 -8.33 -1.32 1.18
CA LEU A 93 -7.27 -1.67 2.12
C LEU A 93 -5.94 -1.19 1.54
N GLY A 94 -5.29 -0.24 2.21
CA GLY A 94 -4.00 0.31 1.79
C GLY A 94 -2.88 -0.05 2.75
N LEU A 95 -1.81 -0.65 2.21
CA LEU A 95 -0.59 -1.01 2.93
C LEU A 95 0.55 -0.07 2.52
N ASP A 96 1.37 0.38 3.48
CA ASP A 96 2.55 1.22 3.25
C ASP A 96 2.24 2.44 2.35
N MET A 97 2.87 2.54 1.19
CA MET A 97 2.59 3.58 0.19
C MET A 97 1.11 3.64 -0.22
N GLY A 98 0.43 2.49 -0.26
CA GLY A 98 -0.99 2.42 -0.64
C GLY A 98 -1.95 3.00 0.39
N GLY A 99 -1.53 3.15 1.65
CA GLY A 99 -2.36 3.73 2.71
C GLY A 99 -2.63 5.23 2.51
N GLN A 100 -1.67 5.96 1.98
CA GLN A 100 -1.80 7.40 1.78
C GLN A 100 -2.83 7.78 0.72
N PRO A 101 -2.80 7.23 -0.52
CA PRO A 101 -3.85 7.50 -1.51
C PRO A 101 -5.21 6.96 -1.08
N ALA A 102 -5.29 5.89 -0.29
CA ALA A 102 -6.53 5.40 0.29
C ALA A 102 -7.17 6.45 1.22
N LEU A 103 -6.38 7.07 2.10
CA LEU A 103 -6.80 8.15 2.98
C LEU A 103 -7.25 9.40 2.19
N VAL A 104 -6.49 9.78 1.16
CA VAL A 104 -6.85 10.90 0.29
C VAL A 104 -8.15 10.64 -0.45
N LEU A 105 -8.34 9.43 -1.01
CA LEU A 105 -9.58 9.04 -1.69
C LEU A 105 -10.78 9.13 -0.72
N ALA A 106 -10.65 8.55 0.48
CA ALA A 106 -11.73 8.56 1.46
C ALA A 106 -12.09 9.97 1.96
N ALA A 107 -11.12 10.87 2.03
CA ALA A 107 -11.35 12.25 2.46
C ALA A 107 -11.95 13.14 1.36
N ARG A 108 -11.49 12.99 0.11
CA ARG A 108 -11.88 13.85 -1.01
C ARG A 108 -13.05 13.32 -1.82
N HIS A 109 -13.25 12.02 -1.81
CA HIS A 109 -14.31 11.30 -2.55
C HIS A 109 -15.02 10.32 -1.62
N PRO A 110 -15.67 10.83 -0.53
CA PRO A 110 -16.30 9.97 0.49
C PRO A 110 -17.41 9.08 -0.10
N GLU A 111 -18.03 9.49 -1.21
CA GLU A 111 -19.02 8.70 -1.94
C GLU A 111 -18.43 7.43 -2.58
N ARG A 112 -17.12 7.39 -2.81
CA ARG A 112 -16.43 6.27 -3.49
C ARG A 112 -15.95 5.18 -2.51
N VAL A 113 -15.88 5.48 -1.20
CA VAL A 113 -15.32 4.56 -0.20
C VAL A 113 -16.39 4.08 0.77
N GLU A 114 -16.66 2.78 0.72
CA GLU A 114 -17.59 2.11 1.64
C GLU A 114 -16.95 1.91 3.02
N ARG A 115 -15.75 1.35 3.04
CA ARG A 115 -14.92 1.09 4.22
C ARG A 115 -13.46 1.33 3.91
N LEU A 116 -12.72 1.84 4.86
CA LEU A 116 -11.29 2.08 4.75
C LEU A 116 -10.51 1.25 5.77
N CYS A 117 -9.50 0.50 5.31
CA CYS A 117 -8.49 -0.10 6.17
C CYS A 117 -7.12 0.44 5.81
N VAL A 118 -6.37 0.94 6.79
CA VAL A 118 -5.01 1.43 6.62
C VAL A 118 -4.06 0.58 7.43
N MET A 119 -3.02 0.06 6.77
CA MET A 119 -2.05 -0.86 7.36
C MET A 119 -0.62 -0.32 7.21
N ASN A 120 0.16 -0.31 8.28
CA ASN A 120 1.61 -0.11 8.27
C ASN A 120 2.07 0.98 7.28
N SER A 121 1.55 2.20 7.40
CA SER A 121 1.74 3.25 6.41
C SER A 121 2.38 4.52 7.01
N LEU A 122 3.13 5.25 6.18
CA LEU A 122 3.69 6.54 6.55
C LEU A 122 2.61 7.63 6.44
N VAL A 123 1.82 7.78 7.49
CA VAL A 123 0.62 8.65 7.51
C VAL A 123 0.80 9.95 8.30
N MET A 124 1.86 10.04 9.08
CA MET A 124 2.15 11.21 9.91
C MET A 124 3.53 11.80 9.61
N PRO A 125 3.73 13.12 9.72
CA PRO A 125 5.03 13.77 9.48
C PRO A 125 5.99 13.58 10.66
N ARG A 126 6.08 12.36 11.20
CA ARG A 126 6.93 11.99 12.33
C ARG A 126 8.38 11.71 11.93
N ARG A 127 9.28 11.76 12.89
CA ARG A 127 10.71 11.44 12.73
C ARG A 127 11.09 10.05 13.24
N ASP A 128 10.21 9.39 13.98
CA ASP A 128 10.39 8.06 14.58
C ASP A 128 10.11 6.91 13.61
N THR A 129 10.49 7.10 12.36
CA THR A 129 10.57 6.06 11.34
C THR A 129 11.95 5.42 11.33
N SER A 130 12.10 4.24 10.72
CA SER A 130 13.41 3.62 10.56
C SER A 130 14.40 4.55 9.84
N TRP A 131 15.69 4.34 10.04
CA TRP A 131 16.71 5.14 9.36
C TRP A 131 16.68 4.97 7.85
N GLU A 132 16.28 3.78 7.34
CA GLU A 132 16.07 3.50 5.93
C GLU A 132 15.02 4.44 5.33
N ILE A 133 13.88 4.57 6.00
CA ILE A 133 12.80 5.48 5.56
C ILE A 133 13.27 6.93 5.59
N ARG A 134 14.02 7.33 6.63
CA ARG A 134 14.59 8.69 6.69
C ARG A 134 15.57 8.97 5.54
N LEU A 135 16.37 7.96 5.15
CA LEU A 135 17.27 8.06 4.01
C LEU A 135 16.51 8.16 2.68
N LEU A 136 15.50 7.31 2.48
CA LEU A 136 14.66 7.31 1.28
C LEU A 136 13.91 8.63 1.08
N ARG A 137 13.56 9.34 2.15
CA ARG A 137 12.93 10.67 2.08
C ARG A 137 13.89 11.79 1.61
N ARG A 138 15.18 11.54 1.53
CA ARG A 138 16.18 12.50 1.00
C ARG A 138 16.37 12.27 -0.49
N TYR A 139 15.61 12.99 -1.32
CA TYR A 139 15.48 12.73 -2.77
C TYR A 139 16.80 12.47 -3.52
N ARG A 140 17.80 13.34 -3.42
CA ARG A 140 19.08 13.15 -4.14
C ARG A 140 19.84 11.89 -3.72
N TRP A 141 19.76 11.48 -2.47
CA TRP A 141 20.41 10.27 -1.95
C TRP A 141 19.61 9.02 -2.31
N ASN A 142 18.29 9.06 -2.20
CA ASN A 142 17.46 7.92 -2.53
C ASN A 142 17.56 7.57 -4.02
N GLU A 143 17.55 8.59 -4.90
CA GLU A 143 17.65 8.39 -6.34
C GLU A 143 18.97 7.69 -6.72
N ARG A 144 20.11 8.13 -6.16
CA ARG A 144 21.41 7.48 -6.36
C ARG A 144 21.41 6.05 -5.83
N LEU A 145 20.94 5.86 -4.60
CA LEU A 145 20.92 4.56 -3.94
C LEU A 145 20.04 3.55 -4.71
N ILE A 146 18.82 3.93 -5.05
CA ILE A 146 17.86 3.07 -5.79
C ILE A 146 18.34 2.81 -7.22
N ARG A 147 18.99 3.79 -7.86
CA ARG A 147 19.52 3.65 -9.22
C ARG A 147 20.72 2.71 -9.30
N TRP A 148 21.69 2.88 -8.41
CA TRP A 148 22.99 2.21 -8.52
C TRP A 148 23.09 0.93 -7.69
N LEU A 149 22.32 0.83 -6.60
CA LEU A 149 22.34 -0.31 -5.67
C LEU A 149 20.96 -0.94 -5.47
N PRO A 150 20.15 -1.16 -6.53
CA PRO A 150 18.76 -1.60 -6.38
C PRO A 150 18.66 -2.96 -5.68
N ARG A 151 19.61 -3.87 -5.94
CA ARG A 151 19.61 -5.18 -5.29
C ARG A 151 19.84 -5.08 -3.79
N LEU A 152 20.75 -4.21 -3.36
CA LEU A 152 20.98 -3.96 -1.93
C LEU A 152 19.75 -3.38 -1.25
N VAL A 153 19.11 -2.39 -1.89
CA VAL A 153 17.88 -1.77 -1.40
C VAL A 153 16.78 -2.82 -1.25
N PHE A 154 16.56 -3.65 -2.27
CA PHE A 154 15.55 -4.71 -2.24
C PHE A 154 15.83 -5.74 -1.13
N LEU A 155 17.06 -6.25 -1.04
CA LEU A 155 17.46 -7.21 0.00
C LEU A 155 17.34 -6.63 1.40
N ARG A 156 17.65 -5.35 1.56
CA ARG A 156 17.49 -4.65 2.83
C ARG A 156 16.02 -4.51 3.20
N ALA A 157 15.18 -4.10 2.26
CA ALA A 157 13.72 -3.99 2.46
C ALA A 157 13.12 -5.34 2.86
N GLU A 158 13.43 -6.44 2.15
CA GLU A 158 12.99 -7.80 2.51
C GLU A 158 13.41 -8.15 3.95
N ARG A 159 14.66 -7.91 4.30
CA ARG A 159 15.20 -8.25 5.62
C ARG A 159 14.56 -7.45 6.76
N THR A 160 14.20 -6.21 6.52
CA THR A 160 13.66 -5.30 7.56
C THR A 160 12.14 -5.31 7.64
N SER A 161 11.48 -5.88 6.65
CA SER A 161 10.01 -5.98 6.58
C SER A 161 9.46 -7.33 7.06
N LEU A 162 10.33 -8.30 7.35
CA LEU A 162 9.98 -9.65 7.78
C LEU A 162 10.63 -9.98 9.13
N PRO A 163 10.07 -10.95 9.90
CA PRO A 163 10.71 -11.47 11.09
C PRO A 163 12.12 -12.00 10.81
N GLN A 164 12.96 -11.95 11.83
CA GLN A 164 14.33 -12.45 11.69
C GLN A 164 14.33 -13.92 11.26
N GLY A 165 15.12 -14.25 10.24
CA GLY A 165 15.24 -15.60 9.68
C GLY A 165 14.16 -15.97 8.66
N VAL A 166 13.06 -15.24 8.59
CA VAL A 166 12.00 -15.46 7.59
C VAL A 166 12.42 -14.89 6.24
N ARG A 167 12.12 -15.63 5.17
CA ARG A 167 12.37 -15.24 3.78
C ARG A 167 11.10 -15.43 2.97
N LEU A 168 10.92 -14.58 1.96
CA LEU A 168 9.87 -14.81 0.98
C LEU A 168 10.12 -16.10 0.20
N PRO A 169 9.06 -16.83 -0.20
CA PRO A 169 9.16 -17.93 -1.16
C PRO A 169 9.89 -17.48 -2.43
N ARG A 170 10.64 -18.40 -3.03
CA ARG A 170 11.48 -18.11 -4.20
C ARG A 170 10.72 -17.42 -5.33
N GLU A 171 9.52 -17.90 -5.63
CA GLU A 171 8.69 -17.36 -6.70
C GLU A 171 8.19 -15.94 -6.41
N LEU A 172 7.67 -15.70 -5.20
CA LEU A 172 7.23 -14.38 -4.77
C LEU A 172 8.39 -13.38 -4.79
N ARG A 173 9.52 -13.76 -4.21
CA ARG A 173 10.72 -12.94 -4.20
C ARG A 173 11.23 -12.61 -5.60
N ALA A 174 11.17 -13.59 -6.51
CA ALA A 174 11.58 -13.40 -7.90
C ALA A 174 10.63 -12.44 -8.64
N ASP A 175 9.33 -12.50 -8.39
CA ASP A 175 8.35 -11.59 -8.97
C ASP A 175 8.56 -10.14 -8.48
N LEU A 176 8.66 -9.94 -7.16
CA LEU A 176 8.92 -8.61 -6.58
C LEU A 176 10.24 -8.03 -7.09
N TRP A 177 11.30 -8.84 -7.15
CA TRP A 177 12.60 -8.38 -7.68
C TRP A 177 12.52 -8.05 -9.17
N ARG A 178 11.85 -8.88 -10.00
CA ARG A 178 11.68 -8.63 -11.44
C ARG A 178 10.98 -7.29 -11.67
N ALA A 179 9.98 -6.96 -10.88
CA ALA A 179 9.29 -5.68 -10.91
C ALA A 179 10.20 -4.53 -10.47
N PHE A 180 10.80 -4.63 -9.29
CA PHE A 180 11.60 -3.55 -8.71
C PHE A 180 12.87 -3.22 -9.52
N ARG A 181 13.52 -4.19 -10.18
CA ARG A 181 14.70 -3.93 -11.01
C ARG A 181 14.41 -3.10 -12.27
N ARG A 182 13.15 -2.89 -12.66
CA ARG A 182 12.77 -2.10 -13.83
C ARG A 182 13.12 -0.62 -13.59
N PRO A 183 13.81 0.06 -14.54
CA PRO A 183 14.21 1.46 -14.34
C PRO A 183 13.05 2.42 -14.06
N GLN A 184 11.89 2.20 -14.71
CA GLN A 184 10.68 3.00 -14.49
C GLN A 184 10.17 2.90 -13.05
N VAL A 185 10.10 1.69 -12.49
CA VAL A 185 9.66 1.45 -11.11
C VAL A 185 10.59 2.17 -10.13
N ARG A 186 11.89 2.09 -10.36
CA ARG A 186 12.88 2.77 -9.52
C ARG A 186 12.76 4.30 -9.59
N ARG A 187 12.48 4.85 -10.79
CA ARG A 187 12.20 6.29 -10.92
C ARG A 187 10.92 6.70 -10.19
N PHE A 188 9.85 5.93 -10.35
CA PHE A 188 8.59 6.15 -9.64
C PHE A 188 8.84 6.21 -8.13
N VAL A 189 9.47 5.17 -7.57
CA VAL A 189 9.75 5.07 -6.14
C VAL A 189 10.63 6.23 -5.65
N SER A 190 11.68 6.59 -6.37
CA SER A 190 12.54 7.71 -5.99
C SER A 190 11.78 9.03 -5.92
N ARG A 191 10.93 9.31 -6.90
CA ARG A 191 10.09 10.52 -6.94
C ARG A 191 9.05 10.52 -5.82
N MET A 192 8.38 9.39 -5.61
CA MET A 192 7.38 9.24 -4.55
C MET A 192 7.99 9.47 -3.16
N CYS A 193 9.07 8.75 -2.82
CA CYS A 193 9.75 8.92 -1.53
C CYS A 193 10.31 10.33 -1.34
N GLY A 194 10.87 10.93 -2.40
CA GLY A 194 11.36 12.30 -2.37
C GLY A 194 10.25 13.34 -2.18
N GLY A 195 9.05 13.05 -2.69
CA GLY A 195 7.86 13.90 -2.57
C GLY A 195 7.23 13.92 -1.18
N TYR A 196 7.59 13.00 -0.31
CA TYR A 196 7.02 12.92 1.06
C TYR A 196 7.28 14.16 1.90
N GLN A 197 8.37 14.89 1.68
CA GLN A 197 8.65 16.12 2.43
C GLN A 197 7.58 17.20 2.19
N GLY A 198 7.02 17.27 0.97
CA GLY A 198 5.97 18.22 0.63
C GLY A 198 4.55 17.71 0.86
N SER A 199 4.32 16.40 0.75
CA SER A 199 2.97 15.82 0.81
C SER A 199 2.54 15.37 2.22
N LEU A 200 3.45 14.79 3.01
CA LEU A 200 3.13 14.26 4.35
C LEU A 200 2.60 15.31 5.33
N PRO A 201 3.14 16.55 5.42
CA PRO A 201 2.64 17.53 6.37
C PRO A 201 1.18 17.93 6.14
N ARG A 202 0.66 17.75 4.93
CA ARG A 202 -0.71 18.11 4.54
C ARG A 202 -1.73 17.00 4.70
N LEU A 203 -1.28 15.76 4.88
CA LEU A 203 -2.19 14.60 5.01
C LEU A 203 -3.05 14.66 6.27
N PRO A 204 -2.51 15.00 7.47
CA PRO A 204 -3.32 15.05 8.69
C PRO A 204 -4.50 16.01 8.64
N GLU A 205 -4.41 17.08 7.82
CA GLU A 205 -5.51 18.03 7.62
C GLU A 205 -6.78 17.38 7.04
N LEU A 206 -6.60 16.25 6.34
CA LEU A 206 -7.69 15.51 5.69
C LEU A 206 -8.37 14.50 6.63
N TYR A 207 -7.71 14.06 7.68
CA TYR A 207 -8.17 12.88 8.44
C TYR A 207 -9.47 13.12 9.19
N SER A 208 -9.66 14.33 9.72
CA SER A 208 -10.92 14.72 10.40
C SER A 208 -12.13 14.77 9.47
N THR A 209 -11.93 14.80 8.13
CA THR A 209 -13.03 14.82 7.15
C THR A 209 -13.47 13.43 6.70
N ILE A 210 -12.74 12.37 7.05
CA ILE A 210 -13.07 10.98 6.70
C ILE A 210 -14.33 10.56 7.46
N ARG A 211 -15.34 10.06 6.75
CA ARG A 211 -16.65 9.69 7.29
C ARG A 211 -16.98 8.21 7.21
N CYS A 212 -16.32 7.48 6.30
CA CYS A 212 -16.55 6.04 6.19
C CYS A 212 -16.02 5.28 7.41
N PRO A 213 -16.59 4.13 7.78
CA PRO A 213 -16.01 3.23 8.77
C PRO A 213 -14.54 2.97 8.44
N THR A 214 -13.66 3.21 9.43
CA THR A 214 -12.21 3.11 9.23
C THR A 214 -11.59 2.18 10.25
N LEU A 215 -10.77 1.22 9.76
CA LEU A 215 -9.91 0.35 10.56
C LEU A 215 -8.45 0.78 10.37
N VAL A 216 -7.79 1.12 11.47
CA VAL A 216 -6.34 1.28 11.54
C VAL A 216 -5.77 -0.04 12.03
N LEU A 217 -5.21 -0.85 11.13
CA LEU A 217 -4.71 -2.19 11.40
C LEU A 217 -3.19 -2.22 11.30
N TRP A 218 -2.49 -2.54 12.38
CA TRP A 218 -1.05 -2.33 12.43
C TRP A 218 -0.27 -3.48 13.03
N GLY A 219 0.94 -3.73 12.50
CA GLY A 219 1.85 -4.70 13.07
C GLY A 219 2.53 -4.15 14.33
N GLU A 220 2.48 -4.91 15.43
CA GLU A 220 3.13 -4.50 16.67
C GLU A 220 4.65 -4.33 16.54
N ARG A 221 5.26 -5.07 15.61
CA ARG A 221 6.71 -5.11 15.38
C ARG A 221 7.15 -4.38 14.12
N ASP A 222 6.28 -3.55 13.53
CA ASP A 222 6.67 -2.76 12.37
C ASP A 222 7.82 -1.80 12.75
N ARG A 223 8.99 -2.06 12.18
CA ARG A 223 10.21 -1.26 12.42
C ARG A 223 10.25 0.01 11.59
N HIS A 224 9.55 0.02 10.46
CA HIS A 224 9.54 1.18 9.56
C HIS A 224 8.60 2.25 10.05
N PHE A 225 7.42 1.86 10.48
CA PHE A 225 6.39 2.72 11.05
C PHE A 225 5.92 2.15 12.39
N PRO A 226 6.57 2.50 13.50
CA PRO A 226 6.19 2.00 14.82
C PRO A 226 4.70 2.24 15.14
N PRO A 227 4.06 1.44 16.03
CA PRO A 227 2.63 1.54 16.34
C PRO A 227 2.13 2.90 16.84
N VAL A 228 3.03 3.82 17.18
CA VAL A 228 2.67 5.21 17.48
C VAL A 228 2.02 5.91 16.28
N HIS A 229 2.44 5.58 15.03
CA HIS A 229 1.79 6.08 13.81
C HIS A 229 0.33 5.64 13.74
N ALA A 230 0.04 4.39 14.13
CA ALA A 230 -1.32 3.87 14.17
C ALA A 230 -2.18 4.60 15.20
N ARG A 231 -1.64 4.85 16.39
CA ARG A 231 -2.33 5.59 17.45
C ARG A 231 -2.66 7.02 17.03
N ASP A 232 -1.69 7.72 16.45
CA ASP A 232 -1.88 9.08 15.96
C ASP A 232 -2.94 9.14 14.84
N LEU A 233 -2.91 8.18 13.89
CA LEU A 233 -3.90 8.10 12.83
C LEU A 233 -5.29 7.81 13.40
N HIS A 234 -5.40 6.87 14.35
CA HIS A 234 -6.66 6.56 15.03
C HIS A 234 -7.24 7.77 15.75
N GLN A 235 -6.42 8.54 16.44
CA GLN A 235 -6.86 9.77 17.12
C GLN A 235 -7.32 10.84 16.13
N ALA A 236 -6.71 10.89 14.93
CA ALA A 236 -7.01 11.90 13.91
C ALA A 236 -8.26 11.59 13.07
N ILE A 237 -8.69 10.32 13.00
CA ILE A 237 -9.88 9.90 12.23
C ILE A 237 -11.04 9.62 13.19
N PRO A 238 -12.10 10.46 13.22
CA PRO A 238 -13.24 10.26 14.10
C PRO A 238 -13.93 8.91 13.87
N GLY A 239 -14.23 8.19 14.95
CA GLY A 239 -14.96 6.92 14.89
C GLY A 239 -14.16 5.74 14.30
N SER A 240 -12.88 5.92 13.99
CA SER A 240 -12.04 4.80 13.55
C SER A 240 -11.88 3.74 14.64
N ARG A 241 -11.49 2.52 14.24
CA ARG A 241 -11.07 1.45 15.15
C ARG A 241 -9.58 1.19 14.99
N LEU A 242 -8.89 0.95 16.10
CA LEU A 242 -7.49 0.56 16.11
C LEU A 242 -7.38 -0.93 16.47
N ALA A 243 -6.65 -1.69 15.66
CA ALA A 243 -6.29 -3.07 15.96
C ALA A 243 -4.79 -3.29 15.71
N LEU A 244 -4.11 -3.92 16.66
CA LEU A 244 -2.73 -4.34 16.50
C LEU A 244 -2.68 -5.84 16.21
N VAL A 245 -1.79 -6.24 15.29
CA VAL A 245 -1.52 -7.64 14.95
C VAL A 245 -0.30 -8.09 15.75
N PRO A 246 -0.47 -8.98 16.74
CA PRO A 246 0.65 -9.49 17.52
C PRO A 246 1.71 -10.14 16.64
N GLY A 247 2.98 -9.76 16.84
CA GLY A 247 4.08 -10.25 16.02
C GLY A 247 4.08 -9.81 14.55
N GLY A 248 3.12 -8.97 14.13
CA GLY A 248 3.06 -8.42 12.79
C GLY A 248 4.24 -7.49 12.51
N GLU A 249 4.98 -7.78 11.45
CA GLU A 249 6.05 -6.92 10.91
C GLU A 249 5.50 -6.06 9.77
N HIS A 250 6.36 -5.36 9.04
CA HIS A 250 5.93 -4.43 8.00
C HIS A 250 5.13 -5.11 6.86
N TRP A 251 5.59 -6.28 6.38
CA TRP A 251 4.89 -7.05 5.34
C TRP A 251 3.87 -8.05 5.94
N MET A 252 3.10 -7.61 6.92
CA MET A 252 2.12 -8.47 7.59
C MET A 252 0.98 -8.96 6.68
N ALA A 253 0.72 -8.29 5.56
CA ALA A 253 -0.21 -8.77 4.54
C ALA A 253 0.17 -10.14 3.96
N TRP A 254 1.45 -10.49 3.99
CA TRP A 254 1.96 -11.81 3.64
C TRP A 254 2.28 -12.63 4.88
N GLN A 255 3.10 -12.09 5.79
CA GLN A 255 3.67 -12.83 6.92
C GLN A 255 2.63 -13.22 7.97
N ALA A 256 1.62 -12.39 8.19
CA ALA A 256 0.56 -12.58 9.18
C ALA A 256 -0.85 -12.55 8.53
N ALA A 257 -0.96 -12.99 7.28
CA ALA A 257 -2.16 -12.87 6.46
C ALA A 257 -3.44 -13.43 7.14
N ALA A 258 -3.34 -14.53 7.89
CA ALA A 258 -4.46 -15.12 8.59
C ALA A 258 -4.98 -14.18 9.71
N ALA A 259 -4.09 -13.61 10.51
CA ALA A 259 -4.46 -12.68 11.58
C ALA A 259 -5.00 -11.35 11.00
N VAL A 260 -4.39 -10.86 9.92
CA VAL A 260 -4.88 -9.67 9.19
C VAL A 260 -6.29 -9.90 8.65
N ALA A 261 -6.53 -11.05 7.99
CA ALA A 261 -7.84 -11.40 7.44
C ALA A 261 -8.90 -11.52 8.55
N SER A 262 -8.60 -12.22 9.65
CA SER A 262 -9.52 -12.34 10.79
C SER A 262 -9.93 -10.96 11.31
N ARG A 263 -8.96 -10.09 11.63
CA ARG A 263 -9.24 -8.73 12.15
C ARG A 263 -10.04 -7.88 11.18
N PHE A 264 -9.72 -7.98 9.88
CA PHE A 264 -10.46 -7.26 8.86
C PHE A 264 -11.89 -7.77 8.72
N LEU A 265 -12.09 -9.10 8.62
CA LEU A 265 -13.42 -9.72 8.44
C LEU A 265 -14.33 -9.59 9.67
N GLU A 266 -13.78 -9.57 10.88
CA GLU A 266 -14.51 -9.31 12.13
C GLU A 266 -15.02 -7.86 12.20
N TRP A 267 -14.29 -6.94 11.58
CA TRP A 267 -14.67 -5.54 11.57
C TRP A 267 -15.59 -5.18 10.40
N ALA A 268 -15.40 -5.78 9.22
CA ALA A 268 -16.11 -5.49 7.98
C ALA A 268 -17.53 -6.08 7.96
#